data_288dc5148ff321914cf4ebfbfb23d7ad
#
_entry.id   288dc5148ff321914cf4ebfbfb23d7ad
#
_cell.length_a   1.000
_cell.length_b   1.000
_cell.length_c   1.000
_cell.angle_alpha   90.00
_cell.angle_beta   90.00
_cell.angle_gamma   90.00
#
_symmetry.space_group_name_H-M   'P 1'
#
loop_
_entity.id
_entity.type
_entity.pdbx_description
1 polymer ?
#
loop_
_entity_poly.entity_id
_entity_poly.type
_entity_poly.pdbx_seq_one_letter_code
_entity_poly.pdbx_strand_id
1 'polypeptide(L)'
;MVVETTRPIELVNHFALFDNASKQCEMFETVVAGEPNRHVQRLLSNATQIRGRSGQSGGKKPRRFSPPTRPEIVELLEDKSMLPAIVFIFSRAQCEDAVHSCMNAGMVLTSLEEEIQIREIVERHCENLTADDKDALEYHHFIDDVASGISCHHAGMIPMFKEAVEECFAQG
;
A
#
# COMPACT_ATOMS: atom_id res chain seq x y z
N MET A 1 11.33 24.14 22.49
CA MET A 1 10.99 22.81 21.92
C MET A 1 9.82 22.30 22.76
N VAL A 2 8.64 22.13 22.15
CA VAL A 2 7.49 21.52 22.84
C VAL A 2 7.60 20.01 22.60
N VAL A 3 7.68 19.22 23.67
CA VAL A 3 7.72 17.75 23.61
C VAL A 3 6.37 17.25 24.12
N GLU A 4 5.53 16.75 23.23
CA GLU A 4 4.32 16.03 23.57
C GLU A 4 4.70 14.56 23.84
N THR A 5 4.47 14.08 25.04
CA THR A 5 4.80 12.70 25.45
C THR A 5 3.59 11.78 25.46
N THR A 6 2.38 12.35 25.36
CA THR A 6 1.13 11.58 25.36
C THR A 6 0.58 11.49 23.95
N ARG A 7 0.53 10.30 23.38
CA ARG A 7 -0.16 10.06 22.10
C ARG A 7 -1.61 9.66 22.38
N PRO A 8 -2.58 10.24 21.67
CA PRO A 8 -3.99 9.86 21.83
C PRO A 8 -4.28 8.45 21.27
N ILE A 9 -3.44 7.95 20.37
CA ILE A 9 -3.56 6.62 19.74
C ILE A 9 -2.22 5.90 19.91
N GLU A 10 -2.26 4.65 20.35
CA GLU A 10 -1.08 3.81 20.46
C GLU A 10 -0.53 3.50 19.05
N LEU A 11 0.80 3.58 18.91
CA LEU A 11 1.48 3.25 17.65
C LEU A 11 2.11 1.87 17.77
N VAL A 12 1.59 0.92 17.02
CA VAL A 12 2.16 -0.42 16.92
C VAL A 12 2.93 -0.55 15.61
N ASN A 13 4.22 -0.86 15.69
CA ASN A 13 5.09 -1.01 14.52
C ASN A 13 5.12 -2.47 14.07
N HIS A 14 4.85 -2.70 12.80
CA HIS A 14 4.88 -4.02 12.19
C HIS A 14 5.97 -4.12 11.12
N PHE A 15 6.34 -5.35 10.80
CA PHE A 15 7.24 -5.72 9.72
C PHE A 15 6.61 -6.84 8.91
N ALA A 16 6.48 -6.65 7.59
CA ALA A 16 5.90 -7.62 6.67
C ALA A 16 6.98 -8.35 5.87
N LEU A 17 6.82 -9.66 5.72
CA LEU A 17 7.67 -10.54 4.92
C LEU A 17 6.83 -11.47 4.07
N PHE A 18 7.28 -11.74 2.84
CA PHE A 18 6.73 -12.80 2.02
C PHE A 18 7.58 -14.07 2.17
N ASP A 19 6.99 -15.17 2.67
CA ASP A 19 7.65 -16.47 2.74
C ASP A 19 7.46 -17.22 1.42
N ASN A 20 8.55 -17.35 0.66
CA ASN A 20 8.57 -18.04 -0.64
C ASN A 20 8.28 -19.54 -0.54
N ALA A 21 8.36 -20.14 0.66
CA ALA A 21 8.06 -21.54 0.87
C ALA A 21 6.56 -21.78 1.06
N SER A 22 5.89 -20.99 1.91
CA SER A 22 4.44 -21.06 2.14
C SER A 22 3.63 -20.28 1.10
N LYS A 23 4.28 -19.37 0.36
CA LYS A 23 3.64 -18.41 -0.56
C LYS A 23 2.64 -17.48 0.14
N GLN A 24 2.98 -17.08 1.36
CA GLN A 24 2.14 -16.23 2.19
C GLN A 24 2.91 -15.00 2.64
N CYS A 25 2.19 -13.89 2.76
CA CYS A 25 2.68 -12.67 3.40
C CYS A 25 2.38 -12.74 4.90
N GLU A 26 3.38 -12.50 5.73
CA GLU A 26 3.27 -12.54 7.19
C GLU A 26 3.65 -11.18 7.78
N MET A 27 2.90 -10.76 8.81
CA MET A 27 3.14 -9.52 9.54
C MET A 27 3.51 -9.84 10.98
N PHE A 28 4.55 -9.16 11.46
CA PHE A 28 5.08 -9.31 12.81
C PHE A 28 5.21 -7.95 13.48
N GLU A 29 4.86 -7.85 14.76
CA GLU A 29 5.23 -6.69 15.57
C GLU A 29 6.76 -6.58 15.65
N THR A 30 7.30 -5.38 15.46
CA THR A 30 8.75 -5.13 15.56
C THR A 30 9.23 -5.07 16.99
N VAL A 31 8.35 -4.65 17.92
CA VAL A 31 8.59 -4.52 19.35
C VAL A 31 7.50 -5.26 20.11
N VAL A 32 7.88 -6.12 21.04
CA VAL A 32 6.96 -6.87 21.91
C VAL A 32 7.36 -6.61 23.36
N ALA A 33 6.43 -6.13 24.16
CA ALA A 33 6.67 -5.78 25.58
C ALA A 33 7.88 -4.82 25.80
N GLY A 34 8.05 -3.86 24.89
CA GLY A 34 9.15 -2.87 24.95
C GLY A 34 10.49 -3.36 24.45
N GLU A 35 10.61 -4.63 24.04
CA GLU A 35 11.84 -5.24 23.53
C GLU A 35 11.72 -5.59 22.03
N PRO A 36 12.82 -5.53 21.26
CA PRO A 36 12.82 -5.99 19.88
C PRO A 36 12.35 -7.43 19.74
N ASN A 37 11.46 -7.69 18.79
CA ASN A 37 10.91 -9.02 18.57
C ASN A 37 11.99 -10.03 18.18
N ARG A 38 12.35 -10.92 19.09
CA ARG A 38 13.41 -11.93 18.91
C ARG A 38 13.07 -12.94 17.81
N HIS A 39 11.79 -13.18 17.52
CA HIS A 39 11.38 -14.06 16.44
C HIS A 39 11.77 -13.46 15.09
N VAL A 40 11.43 -12.19 14.85
CA VAL A 40 11.80 -11.44 13.64
C VAL A 40 13.32 -11.39 13.48
N GLN A 41 14.06 -11.12 14.56
CA GLN A 41 15.53 -11.10 14.52
C GLN A 41 16.11 -12.46 14.08
N ARG A 42 15.56 -13.58 14.55
CA ARG A 42 15.98 -14.92 14.15
C ARG A 42 15.65 -15.21 12.67
N LEU A 43 14.46 -14.83 12.20
CA LEU A 43 14.06 -14.99 10.80
C LEU A 43 15.02 -14.24 9.87
N LEU A 44 15.34 -12.99 10.19
CA LEU A 44 16.25 -12.15 9.42
C LEU A 44 17.70 -12.66 9.46
N SER A 45 18.20 -13.10 10.62
CA SER A 45 19.56 -13.64 10.76
C SER A 45 19.72 -14.96 9.99
N ASN A 46 18.74 -15.85 10.03
CA ASN A 46 18.75 -17.08 9.26
C ASN A 46 18.70 -16.80 7.75
N ALA A 47 17.93 -15.81 7.31
CA ALA A 47 17.91 -15.39 5.92
C ALA A 47 19.26 -14.81 5.45
N THR A 48 20.02 -14.18 6.35
CA THR A 48 21.35 -13.60 6.05
C THR A 48 22.45 -14.66 6.04
N GLN A 49 22.39 -15.67 6.91
CA GLN A 49 23.38 -16.75 6.97
C GLN A 49 23.41 -17.63 5.70
N ILE A 50 22.28 -17.77 5.01
CA ILE A 50 22.21 -18.47 3.72
C ILE A 50 23.03 -17.74 2.65
N ARG A 51 23.30 -16.45 2.80
CA ARG A 51 24.13 -15.63 1.90
C ARG A 51 25.64 -15.90 2.02
N GLY A 52 26.10 -16.29 3.20
CA GLY A 52 27.55 -16.42 3.51
C GLY A 52 28.17 -17.77 3.13
N ARG A 53 27.38 -18.80 2.80
CA ARG A 53 27.87 -20.17 2.55
C ARG A 53 27.93 -20.64 1.10
N SER A 54 27.57 -19.82 0.12
CA SER A 54 27.65 -20.18 -1.30
C SER A 54 28.90 -19.61 -1.97
N GLY A 55 30.07 -20.03 -1.51
CA GLY A 55 31.24 -20.11 -2.36
C GLY A 55 31.09 -21.33 -3.29
N GLN A 56 31.08 -21.07 -4.62
CA GLN A 56 31.13 -22.09 -5.68
C GLN A 56 29.84 -22.91 -5.88
N SER A 57 28.89 -22.37 -6.58
CA SER A 57 28.10 -23.02 -7.63
C SER A 57 27.07 -22.02 -8.17
N GLY A 58 27.03 -21.85 -9.49
CA GLY A 58 26.30 -20.77 -10.19
C GLY A 58 24.78 -20.82 -10.23
N GLY A 59 24.11 -21.29 -9.19
CA GLY A 59 22.67 -21.27 -9.02
C GLY A 59 22.30 -20.42 -7.81
N LYS A 60 21.66 -19.25 -8.01
CA LYS A 60 21.04 -18.49 -6.92
C LYS A 60 19.93 -19.34 -6.30
N LYS A 61 20.18 -19.95 -5.12
CA LYS A 61 19.09 -20.56 -4.35
C LYS A 61 18.05 -19.48 -4.03
N PRO A 62 16.76 -19.73 -4.27
CA PRO A 62 15.72 -18.77 -3.94
C PRO A 62 15.79 -18.45 -2.44
N ARG A 63 15.68 -17.16 -2.10
CA ARG A 63 15.62 -16.72 -0.71
C ARG A 63 14.30 -17.21 -0.11
N ARG A 64 14.34 -17.72 1.11
CA ARG A 64 13.10 -18.09 1.81
C ARG A 64 12.18 -16.90 2.00
N PHE A 65 12.74 -15.74 2.38
CA PHE A 65 11.98 -14.51 2.59
C PHE A 65 12.36 -13.45 1.57
N SER A 66 11.38 -12.72 1.09
CA SER A 66 11.52 -11.55 0.22
C SER A 66 10.63 -10.40 0.73
N PRO A 67 10.92 -9.15 0.34
CA PRO A 67 9.94 -8.08 0.52
C PRO A 67 8.65 -8.46 -0.22
N PRO A 68 7.48 -8.25 0.40
CA PRO A 68 6.21 -8.44 -0.29
C PRO A 68 6.04 -7.41 -1.41
N THR A 69 5.27 -7.78 -2.42
CA THR A 69 4.79 -6.86 -3.46
C THR A 69 3.70 -5.95 -2.90
N ARG A 70 3.33 -4.92 -3.62
CA ARG A 70 2.28 -3.99 -3.19
C ARG A 70 0.91 -4.66 -3.06
N PRO A 71 0.44 -5.44 -4.05
CA PRO A 71 -0.80 -6.21 -3.89
C PRO A 71 -0.76 -7.12 -2.66
N GLU A 72 0.32 -7.86 -2.43
CA GLU A 72 0.46 -8.75 -1.26
C GLU A 72 0.39 -8.01 0.08
N ILE A 73 0.87 -6.75 0.14
CA ILE A 73 0.74 -5.91 1.35
C ILE A 73 -0.71 -5.48 1.53
N VAL A 74 -1.39 -5.06 0.46
CA VAL A 74 -2.78 -4.59 0.54
C VAL A 74 -3.70 -5.73 0.94
N GLU A 75 -3.57 -6.92 0.32
CA GLU A 75 -4.29 -8.14 0.72
C GLU A 75 -4.06 -8.47 2.20
N LEU A 76 -2.81 -8.39 2.67
CA LEU A 76 -2.49 -8.64 4.08
C LEU A 76 -3.16 -7.62 5.02
N LEU A 77 -3.24 -6.35 4.64
CA LEU A 77 -3.90 -5.31 5.43
C LEU A 77 -5.42 -5.50 5.45
N GLU A 78 -6.02 -5.87 4.33
CA GLU A 78 -7.44 -6.22 4.21
C GLU A 78 -7.79 -7.43 5.10
N ASP A 79 -7.05 -8.53 4.99
CA ASP A 79 -7.23 -9.74 5.80
C ASP A 79 -7.15 -9.46 7.31
N LYS A 80 -6.38 -8.45 7.69
CA LYS A 80 -6.23 -8.03 9.10
C LYS A 80 -7.18 -6.92 9.53
N SER A 81 -8.09 -6.49 8.66
CA SER A 81 -9.00 -5.36 8.90
C SER A 81 -8.25 -4.08 9.30
N MET A 82 -7.15 -3.80 8.58
CA MET A 82 -6.28 -2.62 8.79
C MET A 82 -6.41 -1.59 7.68
N LEU A 83 -7.46 -1.65 6.90
CA LEU A 83 -7.84 -0.60 5.94
C LEU A 83 -8.79 0.41 6.65
N PRO A 84 -8.83 1.69 6.21
CA PRO A 84 -8.00 2.27 5.15
C PRO A 84 -6.54 2.46 5.56
N ALA A 85 -5.63 2.47 4.59
CA ALA A 85 -4.19 2.56 4.82
C ALA A 85 -3.50 3.58 3.89
N ILE A 86 -2.44 4.21 4.38
CA ILE A 86 -1.59 5.11 3.58
C ILE A 86 -0.22 4.47 3.39
N VAL A 87 0.19 4.29 2.13
CA VAL A 87 1.51 3.77 1.77
C VAL A 87 2.40 4.91 1.29
N PHE A 88 3.44 5.24 2.05
CA PHE A 88 4.38 6.29 1.69
C PHE A 88 5.43 5.80 0.68
N ILE A 89 5.47 6.45 -0.48
CA ILE A 89 6.41 6.14 -1.57
C ILE A 89 7.11 7.44 -1.97
N PHE A 90 8.47 7.44 -1.98
CA PHE A 90 9.27 8.65 -2.21
C PHE A 90 9.49 9.00 -3.70
N SER A 91 8.67 8.49 -4.59
CA SER A 91 8.73 8.76 -6.03
C SER A 91 7.34 8.83 -6.62
N ARG A 92 7.02 9.89 -7.39
CA ARG A 92 5.71 10.04 -8.06
C ARG A 92 5.42 8.88 -9.01
N ALA A 93 6.35 8.58 -9.91
CA ALA A 93 6.22 7.46 -10.83
C ALA A 93 6.00 6.12 -10.10
N GLN A 94 6.67 5.89 -8.97
CA GLN A 94 6.43 4.68 -8.18
C GLN A 94 5.10 4.67 -7.44
N CYS A 95 4.48 5.84 -7.17
CA CYS A 95 3.11 5.90 -6.66
C CYS A 95 2.13 5.41 -7.72
N GLU A 96 2.26 5.91 -8.95
CA GLU A 96 1.46 5.48 -10.10
C GLU A 96 1.69 3.99 -10.43
N ASP A 97 2.95 3.53 -10.47
CA ASP A 97 3.29 2.12 -10.63
C ASP A 97 2.67 1.23 -9.53
N ALA A 98 2.53 1.74 -8.31
CA ALA A 98 1.91 1.00 -7.22
C ALA A 98 0.41 0.80 -7.44
N VAL A 99 -0.31 1.84 -7.87
CA VAL A 99 -1.73 1.75 -8.26
C VAL A 99 -1.89 0.76 -9.41
N HIS A 100 -1.16 0.95 -10.51
CA HIS A 100 -1.19 0.03 -11.65
C HIS A 100 -0.89 -1.42 -11.27
N SER A 101 0.03 -1.66 -10.32
CA SER A 101 0.34 -3.01 -9.87
C SER A 101 -0.84 -3.67 -9.15
N CYS A 102 -1.58 -2.92 -8.34
CA CYS A 102 -2.78 -3.39 -7.65
C CYS A 102 -3.94 -3.60 -8.64
N MET A 103 -4.15 -2.66 -9.56
CA MET A 103 -5.19 -2.78 -10.60
C MET A 103 -4.94 -3.96 -11.53
N ASN A 104 -3.69 -4.20 -11.95
CA ASN A 104 -3.30 -5.36 -12.74
C ASN A 104 -3.45 -6.70 -12.00
N ALA A 105 -3.41 -6.68 -10.67
CA ALA A 105 -3.73 -7.84 -9.84
C ALA A 105 -5.25 -8.07 -9.69
N GLY A 106 -6.08 -7.18 -10.24
CA GLY A 106 -7.54 -7.26 -10.18
C GLY A 106 -8.11 -6.92 -8.80
N MET A 107 -7.41 -6.10 -8.03
CA MET A 107 -7.85 -5.73 -6.67
C MET A 107 -9.06 -4.81 -6.73
N VAL A 108 -10.07 -5.11 -5.91
CA VAL A 108 -11.23 -4.26 -5.65
C VAL A 108 -11.49 -4.32 -4.15
N LEU A 109 -11.33 -3.21 -3.46
CA LEU A 109 -11.42 -3.08 -2.01
C LEU A 109 -12.77 -2.50 -1.55
N THR A 110 -13.58 -2.05 -2.51
CA THR A 110 -14.86 -1.39 -2.27
C THR A 110 -16.04 -2.31 -2.54
N SER A 111 -17.10 -2.14 -1.79
CA SER A 111 -18.41 -2.68 -2.13
C SER A 111 -19.05 -1.90 -3.28
N LEU A 112 -20.10 -2.45 -3.88
CA LEU A 112 -20.86 -1.77 -4.94
C LEU A 112 -21.45 -0.42 -4.46
N GLU A 113 -21.87 -0.34 -3.20
CA GLU A 113 -22.43 0.87 -2.61
C GLU A 113 -21.36 1.95 -2.45
N GLU A 114 -20.19 1.57 -1.97
CA GLU A 114 -19.02 2.47 -1.85
C GLU A 114 -18.53 2.92 -3.23
N GLU A 115 -18.45 2.02 -4.21
CA GLU A 115 -18.10 2.37 -5.58
C GLU A 115 -18.99 3.48 -6.14
N ILE A 116 -20.32 3.37 -5.96
CA ILE A 116 -21.28 4.39 -6.42
C ILE A 116 -21.01 5.72 -5.73
N GLN A 117 -20.83 5.73 -4.41
CA GLN A 117 -20.58 6.95 -3.64
C GLN A 117 -19.25 7.61 -4.06
N ILE A 118 -18.20 6.81 -4.26
CA ILE A 118 -16.90 7.31 -4.71
C ILE A 118 -17.02 7.96 -6.10
N ARG A 119 -17.73 7.33 -7.03
CA ARG A 119 -17.96 7.91 -8.36
C ARG A 119 -18.71 9.24 -8.29
N GLU A 120 -19.70 9.37 -7.44
CA GLU A 120 -20.43 10.64 -7.21
C GLU A 120 -19.50 11.72 -6.63
N ILE A 121 -18.61 11.38 -5.69
CA ILE A 121 -17.63 12.31 -5.13
C ILE A 121 -16.68 12.79 -6.23
N VAL A 122 -16.09 11.87 -7.00
CA VAL A 122 -15.14 12.22 -8.07
C VAL A 122 -15.82 13.06 -9.15
N GLU A 123 -17.03 12.70 -9.58
CA GLU A 123 -17.81 13.47 -10.57
C GLU A 123 -18.08 14.89 -10.10
N ARG A 124 -18.45 15.08 -8.84
CA ARG A 124 -18.71 16.40 -8.25
C ARG A 124 -17.47 17.28 -8.21
N HIS A 125 -16.29 16.74 -7.81
CA HIS A 125 -15.03 17.48 -7.84
C HIS A 125 -14.60 17.85 -9.27
N CYS A 126 -14.96 17.04 -10.25
CA CYS A 126 -14.57 17.16 -11.65
C CYS A 126 -15.69 17.72 -12.56
N GLU A 127 -16.76 18.29 -12.00
CA GLU A 127 -17.93 18.78 -12.78
C GLU A 127 -17.59 19.85 -13.81
N ASN A 128 -16.54 20.65 -13.53
CA ASN A 128 -16.11 21.74 -14.40
C ASN A 128 -15.14 21.32 -15.51
N LEU A 129 -14.74 20.04 -15.58
CA LEU A 129 -13.89 19.54 -16.65
C LEU A 129 -14.70 19.33 -17.92
N THR A 130 -14.17 19.84 -19.05
CA THR A 130 -14.71 19.55 -20.38
C THR A 130 -14.39 18.10 -20.77
N ALA A 131 -15.04 17.59 -21.84
CA ALA A 131 -14.73 16.26 -22.38
C ALA A 131 -13.26 16.16 -22.80
N ASP A 132 -12.73 17.18 -23.47
CA ASP A 132 -11.33 17.24 -23.91
C ASP A 132 -10.37 17.24 -22.71
N ASP A 133 -10.71 17.96 -21.62
CA ASP A 133 -9.92 17.93 -20.38
C ASP A 133 -9.94 16.53 -19.74
N LYS A 134 -11.09 15.88 -19.69
CA LYS A 134 -11.24 14.53 -19.15
C LYS A 134 -10.40 13.52 -19.90
N ASP A 135 -10.38 13.61 -21.24
CA ASP A 135 -9.55 12.74 -22.07
C ASP A 135 -8.05 13.02 -21.87
N ALA A 136 -7.65 14.30 -21.83
CA ALA A 136 -6.25 14.69 -21.64
C ALA A 136 -5.70 14.33 -20.25
N LEU A 137 -6.55 14.25 -19.25
CA LEU A 137 -6.20 13.94 -17.85
C LEU A 137 -6.39 12.46 -17.50
N GLU A 138 -6.73 11.62 -18.46
CA GLU A 138 -7.01 10.19 -18.25
C GLU A 138 -8.06 9.95 -17.13
N TYR A 139 -9.07 10.85 -17.07
CA TYR A 139 -10.10 10.86 -16.03
C TYR A 139 -10.78 9.51 -15.83
N HIS A 140 -11.04 8.78 -16.91
CA HIS A 140 -11.72 7.48 -16.85
C HIS A 140 -10.87 6.44 -16.11
N HIS A 141 -9.56 6.43 -16.32
CA HIS A 141 -8.65 5.57 -15.55
C HIS A 141 -8.59 5.98 -14.09
N PHE A 142 -8.50 7.29 -13.82
CA PHE A 142 -8.48 7.80 -12.45
C PHE A 142 -9.74 7.42 -11.67
N ILE A 143 -10.94 7.63 -12.24
CA ILE A 143 -12.19 7.32 -11.54
C ILE A 143 -12.35 5.80 -11.29
N ASP A 144 -11.88 4.95 -12.20
CA ASP A 144 -11.93 3.50 -12.04
C ASP A 144 -10.96 3.02 -10.94
N ASP A 145 -9.76 3.60 -10.86
CA ASP A 145 -8.80 3.31 -9.80
C ASP A 145 -9.37 3.70 -8.43
N VAL A 146 -9.86 4.95 -8.28
CA VAL A 146 -10.46 5.43 -7.02
C VAL A 146 -11.67 4.60 -6.64
N ALA A 147 -12.55 4.28 -7.60
CA ALA A 147 -13.76 3.49 -7.38
C ALA A 147 -13.47 2.06 -6.91
N SER A 148 -12.32 1.50 -7.27
CA SER A 148 -11.85 0.21 -6.72
C SER A 148 -11.22 0.31 -5.32
N GLY A 149 -11.20 1.51 -4.72
CA GLY A 149 -10.64 1.77 -3.39
C GLY A 149 -9.12 1.97 -3.38
N ILE A 150 -8.50 2.21 -4.54
CA ILE A 150 -7.05 2.36 -4.67
C ILE A 150 -6.72 3.61 -5.44
N SER A 151 -5.90 4.48 -4.87
CA SER A 151 -5.45 5.70 -5.56
C SER A 151 -4.06 6.14 -5.11
N CYS A 152 -3.45 7.02 -5.88
CA CYS A 152 -2.24 7.75 -5.46
C CYS A 152 -2.60 9.18 -5.06
N HIS A 153 -1.71 9.78 -4.23
CA HIS A 153 -1.81 11.18 -3.84
C HIS A 153 -0.41 11.80 -3.85
N HIS A 154 -0.12 12.69 -4.77
CA HIS A 154 1.17 13.36 -4.87
C HIS A 154 1.07 14.74 -5.53
N ALA A 155 2.13 15.54 -5.41
CA ALA A 155 2.17 16.92 -5.89
C ALA A 155 2.04 17.10 -7.42
N GLY A 156 2.13 16.02 -8.21
CA GLY A 156 1.94 16.05 -9.67
C GLY A 156 0.48 15.95 -10.11
N MET A 157 -0.42 15.55 -9.22
CA MET A 157 -1.85 15.46 -9.53
C MET A 157 -2.51 16.85 -9.53
N ILE A 158 -3.54 17.01 -10.37
CA ILE A 158 -4.36 18.22 -10.36
C ILE A 158 -5.13 18.35 -9.04
N PRO A 159 -5.45 19.58 -8.60
CA PRO A 159 -6.09 19.81 -7.30
C PRO A 159 -7.37 19.02 -7.10
N MET A 160 -8.27 19.02 -8.07
CA MET A 160 -9.57 18.35 -7.98
C MET A 160 -9.48 16.83 -7.80
N PHE A 161 -8.48 16.18 -8.40
CA PHE A 161 -8.23 14.75 -8.18
C PHE A 161 -7.74 14.48 -6.77
N LYS A 162 -6.84 15.33 -6.25
CA LYS A 162 -6.35 15.22 -4.86
C LYS A 162 -7.48 15.41 -3.85
N GLU A 163 -8.30 16.44 -4.04
CA GLU A 163 -9.43 16.74 -3.16
C GLU A 163 -10.46 15.61 -3.15
N ALA A 164 -10.72 14.99 -4.32
CA ALA A 164 -11.59 13.83 -4.40
C ALA A 164 -11.03 12.62 -3.62
N VAL A 165 -9.73 12.32 -3.79
CA VAL A 165 -9.06 11.23 -3.04
C VAL A 165 -9.06 11.51 -1.54
N GLU A 166 -8.78 12.74 -1.13
CA GLU A 166 -8.79 13.15 0.29
C GLU A 166 -10.18 12.98 0.90
N GLU A 167 -11.24 13.37 0.17
CA GLU A 167 -12.62 13.21 0.64
C GLU A 167 -13.02 11.74 0.75
N CYS A 168 -12.71 10.92 -0.27
CA CYS A 168 -12.98 9.48 -0.23
C CYS A 168 -12.28 8.82 0.97
N PHE A 169 -10.99 9.12 1.17
CA PHE A 169 -10.22 8.56 2.29
C PHE A 169 -10.75 9.00 3.66
N ALA A 170 -11.28 10.20 3.78
CA ALA A 170 -11.84 10.71 5.03
C ALA A 170 -13.18 10.05 5.41
N GLN A 171 -13.86 9.44 4.45
CA GLN A 171 -15.12 8.72 4.68
C GLN A 171 -14.92 7.25 5.03
N GLY A 172 -13.75 6.70 4.83
CA GLY A 172 -13.33 5.32 5.17
C GLY A 172 -12.99 4.54 3.95
#